data_9822bbcab47dc029f679b7423ba67c2b
#
_entry.id   9822bbcab47dc029f679b7423ba67c2b
#
_cell.length_a   1.000
_cell.length_b   1.000
_cell.length_c   1.000
_cell.angle_alpha   90.00
_cell.angle_beta   90.00
_cell.angle_gamma   90.00
#
_symmetry.space_group_name_H-M   'P 1'
#
loop_
_entity.id
_entity.type
_entity.pdbx_description
1 polymer ?
#
loop_
_entity_poly.entity_id
_entity_poly.type
_entity_poly.pdbx_seq_one_letter_code
_entity_poly.pdbx_strand_id
1 'polypeptide(L)'
;MKPSSLFATVAAGIMAAAAVFAPAASATTHAGDSILMDTADGTYGCTLTDIRHDNNGRAWGVTAGHCFEEADVVSVRSAGDNQVLATDAELAELKTFYGHNNELLPPQVEDVAVFPLAADVDYDTTTIHSYSHHRPILSELVKGNPFYDAWNSPWELGEPQAITPDLVGRTVCQEGGSLGRTCGVIVYSDPESSTVVAIVPTIQGDSGGPLHVAGPDGKRHVIGALSGGTILLVNSFSDPSHFPLFG
;
A
#
# COMPACT_ATOMS: atom_id res chain seq x y z
N MET A 1 -4.50 51.68 -70.97
CA MET A 1 -4.85 50.31 -70.60
C MET A 1 -4.23 50.01 -69.25
N LYS A 2 -5.08 49.90 -68.19
CA LYS A 2 -4.64 49.56 -66.85
C LYS A 2 -4.97 48.09 -66.56
N PRO A 3 -4.11 47.27 -65.98
CA PRO A 3 -4.52 45.99 -65.47
C PRO A 3 -4.97 46.12 -64.01
N SER A 4 -6.12 45.54 -63.72
CA SER A 4 -6.76 45.44 -62.42
C SER A 4 -6.08 44.32 -61.61
N SER A 5 -5.59 44.64 -60.40
CA SER A 5 -5.08 43.67 -59.45
C SER A 5 -6.24 43.12 -58.58
N LEU A 6 -6.49 41.82 -58.66
CA LEU A 6 -7.36 41.10 -57.73
C LEU A 6 -6.54 40.80 -56.46
N PHE A 7 -6.98 41.35 -55.34
CA PHE A 7 -6.53 40.92 -54.04
C PHE A 7 -7.43 39.74 -53.57
N ALA A 8 -6.84 38.57 -53.51
CA ALA A 8 -7.42 37.40 -52.87
C ALA A 8 -7.11 37.46 -51.36
N THR A 9 -8.11 37.69 -50.56
CA THR A 9 -8.04 37.67 -49.09
C THR A 9 -8.16 36.20 -48.64
N VAL A 10 -7.07 35.62 -48.18
CA VAL A 10 -7.09 34.31 -47.51
C VAL A 10 -7.43 34.53 -46.06
N ALA A 11 -8.63 34.17 -45.66
CA ALA A 11 -9.05 34.10 -44.28
C ALA A 11 -8.49 32.78 -43.67
N ALA A 12 -7.43 32.89 -42.90
CA ALA A 12 -6.89 31.76 -42.09
C ALA A 12 -7.77 31.59 -40.85
N GLY A 13 -8.64 30.59 -40.89
CA GLY A 13 -9.40 30.15 -39.72
C GLY A 13 -8.50 29.46 -38.72
N ILE A 14 -8.24 30.09 -37.59
CA ILE A 14 -7.60 29.48 -36.44
C ILE A 14 -8.64 28.58 -35.75
N MET A 15 -8.60 27.29 -36.02
CA MET A 15 -9.30 26.31 -35.16
C MET A 15 -8.49 26.16 -33.87
N ALA A 16 -8.95 26.78 -32.81
CA ALA A 16 -8.52 26.49 -31.47
C ALA A 16 -9.04 25.09 -31.09
N ALA A 17 -8.19 24.08 -31.20
CA ALA A 17 -8.46 22.77 -30.61
C ALA A 17 -8.42 22.95 -29.08
N ALA A 18 -9.59 23.06 -28.46
CA ALA A 18 -9.73 22.90 -27.03
C ALA A 18 -9.36 21.45 -26.71
N ALA A 19 -8.13 21.23 -26.26
CA ALA A 19 -7.75 19.98 -25.65
C ALA A 19 -8.61 19.84 -24.39
N VAL A 20 -9.62 19.01 -24.47
CA VAL A 20 -10.36 18.55 -23.29
C VAL A 20 -9.36 17.68 -22.54
N PHE A 21 -8.73 18.23 -21.50
CA PHE A 21 -8.01 17.45 -20.54
C PHE A 21 -9.07 16.61 -19.81
N ALA A 22 -9.29 15.38 -20.24
CA ALA A 22 -9.94 14.41 -19.39
C ALA A 22 -9.08 14.31 -18.10
N PRO A 23 -9.67 14.43 -16.90
CA PRO A 23 -8.93 14.13 -15.70
C PRO A 23 -8.35 12.74 -15.87
N ALA A 24 -7.06 12.57 -15.55
CA ALA A 24 -6.48 11.24 -15.49
C ALA A 24 -7.38 10.42 -14.54
N ALA A 25 -7.84 9.26 -15.01
CA ALA A 25 -8.57 8.36 -14.12
C ALA A 25 -7.63 8.08 -12.93
N SER A 26 -8.11 8.36 -11.72
CA SER A 26 -7.40 7.99 -10.51
C SER A 26 -7.18 6.48 -10.52
N ALA A 27 -5.99 6.03 -10.17
CA ALA A 27 -5.76 4.59 -10.04
C ALA A 27 -6.50 4.12 -8.77
N THR A 28 -7.14 2.97 -8.86
CA THR A 28 -7.78 2.33 -7.70
C THR A 28 -6.72 1.95 -6.67
N THR A 29 -6.96 2.26 -5.40
CA THR A 29 -6.03 1.94 -4.29
C THR A 29 -6.30 0.55 -3.74
N HIS A 30 -5.24 -0.23 -3.48
CA HIS A 30 -5.32 -1.63 -3.08
C HIS A 30 -4.42 -1.92 -1.87
N ALA A 31 -4.65 -3.03 -1.20
CA ALA A 31 -3.68 -3.61 -0.27
C ALA A 31 -2.33 -3.86 -1.00
N GLY A 32 -1.21 -3.57 -0.33
CA GLY A 32 0.13 -3.68 -0.90
C GLY A 32 0.62 -2.45 -1.67
N ASP A 33 -0.25 -1.47 -1.92
CA ASP A 33 0.15 -0.23 -2.59
C ASP A 33 1.09 0.61 -1.73
N SER A 34 2.07 1.21 -2.38
CA SER A 34 2.95 2.18 -1.73
C SER A 34 2.21 3.49 -1.47
N ILE A 35 2.36 4.00 -0.26
CA ILE A 35 1.83 5.28 0.18
C ILE A 35 2.94 6.26 0.53
N LEU A 36 2.70 7.52 0.27
CA LEU A 36 3.57 8.63 0.58
C LEU A 36 3.01 9.40 1.76
N MET A 37 3.83 9.55 2.79
CA MET A 37 3.53 10.30 4.00
C MET A 37 4.16 11.68 3.86
N ASP A 38 3.34 12.70 3.68
CA ASP A 38 3.83 14.08 3.58
C ASP A 38 3.92 14.74 4.96
N THR A 39 5.02 15.41 5.22
CA THR A 39 5.30 16.16 6.45
C THR A 39 5.82 17.54 6.11
N ALA A 40 5.97 18.41 7.13
CA ALA A 40 6.59 19.72 6.96
C ALA A 40 8.05 19.65 6.47
N ASP A 41 8.75 18.56 6.79
CA ASP A 41 10.19 18.38 6.50
C ASP A 41 10.46 17.57 5.23
N GLY A 42 9.44 16.97 4.62
CA GLY A 42 9.59 16.17 3.41
C GLY A 42 8.55 15.06 3.28
N THR A 43 8.83 14.11 2.38
CA THR A 43 7.97 12.98 2.11
C THR A 43 8.75 11.69 2.25
N TYR A 44 8.16 10.68 2.89
CA TYR A 44 8.72 9.33 2.97
C TYR A 44 7.67 8.27 2.59
N GLY A 45 8.13 7.05 2.34
CA GLY A 45 7.28 5.96 1.85
C GLY A 45 6.97 4.94 2.93
N CYS A 46 5.71 4.50 2.94
CA CYS A 46 5.22 3.31 3.62
C CYS A 46 4.38 2.47 2.66
N THR A 47 3.77 1.41 3.17
CA THR A 47 2.93 0.49 2.38
C THR A 47 1.57 0.33 3.05
N LEU A 48 0.51 0.32 2.27
CA LEU A 48 -0.84 0.07 2.74
C LEU A 48 -1.02 -1.43 3.00
N THR A 49 -1.35 -1.79 4.24
CA THR A 49 -1.59 -3.19 4.62
C THR A 49 -2.89 -3.71 4.04
N ASP A 50 -3.96 -2.93 4.21
CA ASP A 50 -5.32 -3.32 3.89
C ASP A 50 -6.22 -2.09 3.84
N ILE A 51 -7.42 -2.24 3.28
CA ILE A 51 -8.51 -1.28 3.37
C ILE A 51 -9.70 -1.99 3.98
N ARG A 52 -10.21 -1.45 5.09
CA ARG A 52 -11.31 -2.06 5.83
C ARG A 52 -12.45 -1.08 6.06
N HIS A 53 -13.64 -1.60 6.29
CA HIS A 53 -14.79 -0.79 6.66
C HIS A 53 -15.07 -0.88 8.15
N ASP A 54 -15.37 0.26 8.75
CA ASP A 54 -15.92 0.28 10.10
C ASP A 54 -17.39 -0.17 10.11
N ASN A 55 -17.98 -0.26 11.32
CA ASN A 55 -19.39 -0.64 11.51
C ASN A 55 -20.39 0.32 10.84
N ASN A 56 -19.96 1.49 10.40
CA ASN A 56 -20.79 2.48 9.68
C ASN A 56 -20.58 2.41 8.16
N GLY A 57 -19.70 1.51 7.69
CA GLY A 57 -19.36 1.36 6.26
C GLY A 57 -18.36 2.38 5.74
N ARG A 58 -17.69 3.15 6.61
CA ARG A 58 -16.63 4.07 6.21
C ARG A 58 -15.34 3.31 5.97
N ALA A 59 -14.66 3.61 4.86
CA ALA A 59 -13.39 2.99 4.52
C ALA A 59 -12.22 3.59 5.33
N TRP A 60 -11.34 2.71 5.77
CA TRP A 60 -10.12 3.03 6.53
C TRP A 60 -8.92 2.34 5.91
N GLY A 61 -7.85 3.09 5.70
CA GLY A 61 -6.54 2.53 5.35
C GLY A 61 -5.84 2.01 6.60
N VAL A 62 -5.16 0.88 6.47
CA VAL A 62 -4.35 0.23 7.52
C VAL A 62 -2.89 0.25 7.09
N THR A 63 -1.99 0.60 7.99
CA THR A 63 -0.53 0.57 7.78
C THR A 63 0.21 0.39 9.11
N ALA A 64 1.54 0.50 9.14
CA ALA A 64 2.30 0.47 10.38
C ALA A 64 2.15 1.75 11.21
N GLY A 65 2.12 1.61 12.52
CA GLY A 65 2.01 2.72 13.49
C GLY A 65 3.18 3.68 13.41
N HIS A 66 4.41 3.14 13.30
CA HIS A 66 5.62 3.96 13.20
C HIS A 66 5.66 4.88 11.97
N CYS A 67 4.86 4.59 10.93
CA CYS A 67 4.70 5.49 9.79
C CYS A 67 4.08 6.85 10.17
N PHE A 68 3.49 6.97 11.35
CA PHE A 68 2.91 8.21 11.88
C PHE A 68 3.63 8.72 13.13
N GLU A 69 4.37 7.87 13.85
CA GLU A 69 5.01 8.25 15.12
C GLU A 69 6.31 9.05 14.93
N GLU A 70 7.00 8.85 13.80
CA GLU A 70 8.30 9.48 13.58
C GLU A 70 8.21 10.93 13.07
N ALA A 71 7.03 11.37 12.60
CA ALA A 71 6.84 12.72 12.07
C ALA A 71 5.36 13.13 12.06
N ASP A 72 5.13 14.45 12.13
CA ASP A 72 3.79 15.03 11.97
C ASP A 72 3.34 14.91 10.50
N VAL A 73 2.63 13.82 10.19
CA VAL A 73 2.08 13.58 8.86
C VAL A 73 0.87 14.48 8.63
N VAL A 74 0.89 15.27 7.57
CA VAL A 74 -0.19 16.20 7.20
C VAL A 74 -1.05 15.70 6.05
N SER A 75 -0.54 14.76 5.25
CA SER A 75 -1.33 14.05 4.24
C SER A 75 -0.74 12.69 3.91
N VAL A 76 -1.60 11.79 3.44
CA VAL A 76 -1.22 10.49 2.89
C VAL A 76 -1.66 10.45 1.43
N ARG A 77 -0.75 10.06 0.53
CA ARG A 77 -1.01 9.94 -0.90
C ARG A 77 -0.64 8.57 -1.43
N SER A 78 -1.32 8.13 -2.48
CA SER A 78 -0.86 7.02 -3.30
C SER A 78 0.45 7.38 -4.01
N ALA A 79 1.43 6.48 -3.99
CA ALA A 79 2.69 6.70 -4.72
C ALA A 79 2.54 6.49 -6.23
N GLY A 80 1.50 5.78 -6.66
CA GLY A 80 1.28 5.46 -8.08
C GLY A 80 0.83 6.64 -8.91
N ASP A 81 -0.16 7.40 -8.43
CA ASP A 81 -0.81 8.49 -9.17
C ASP A 81 -0.89 9.80 -8.38
N ASN A 82 -0.34 9.84 -7.17
CA ASN A 82 -0.42 10.96 -6.22
C ASN A 82 -1.85 11.31 -5.76
N GLN A 83 -2.81 10.37 -5.89
CA GLN A 83 -4.13 10.57 -5.29
C GLN A 83 -3.99 10.81 -3.79
N VAL A 84 -4.68 11.82 -3.26
CA VAL A 84 -4.72 12.07 -1.82
C VAL A 84 -5.65 11.05 -1.18
N LEU A 85 -5.12 10.22 -0.30
CA LEU A 85 -5.86 9.19 0.44
C LEU A 85 -6.43 9.74 1.75
N ALA A 86 -5.70 10.63 2.40
CA ALA A 86 -6.13 11.33 3.61
C ALA A 86 -5.45 12.69 3.72
N THR A 87 -6.19 13.68 4.23
CA THR A 87 -5.73 15.03 4.56
C THR A 87 -5.70 15.21 6.06
N ASP A 88 -5.29 16.39 6.55
CA ASP A 88 -5.39 16.76 7.97
C ASP A 88 -6.78 16.50 8.57
N ALA A 89 -7.84 16.61 7.76
CA ALA A 89 -9.20 16.42 8.24
C ALA A 89 -9.48 14.95 8.58
N GLU A 90 -9.07 14.02 7.73
CA GLU A 90 -9.15 12.58 7.98
C GLU A 90 -8.15 12.16 9.06
N LEU A 91 -6.93 12.69 9.03
CA LEU A 91 -5.88 12.38 9.99
C LEU A 91 -6.17 12.88 11.41
N ALA A 92 -7.11 13.81 11.59
CA ALA A 92 -7.63 14.14 12.92
C ALA A 92 -8.32 12.98 13.62
N GLU A 93 -8.75 11.95 12.87
CA GLU A 93 -9.35 10.71 13.39
C GLU A 93 -8.38 9.52 13.37
N LEU A 94 -7.11 9.74 12.99
CA LEU A 94 -6.06 8.74 12.99
C LEU A 94 -6.00 8.02 14.34
N LYS A 95 -5.79 6.72 14.30
CA LYS A 95 -5.53 5.90 15.48
C LYS A 95 -4.26 5.12 15.26
N THR A 96 -3.32 5.27 16.18
CA THR A 96 -2.05 4.55 16.17
C THR A 96 -1.93 3.69 17.41
N PHE A 97 -1.38 2.51 17.22
CA PHE A 97 -0.85 1.67 18.28
C PHE A 97 0.62 1.42 17.95
N TYR A 98 1.48 1.94 18.78
CA TYR A 98 2.91 1.77 18.64
C TYR A 98 3.52 1.43 20.00
N GLY A 99 3.97 0.21 20.13
CA GLY A 99 4.67 -0.29 21.32
C GLY A 99 5.43 -1.55 20.97
N HIS A 100 6.66 -1.67 21.41
CA HIS A 100 7.41 -2.92 21.30
C HIS A 100 8.24 -3.12 22.54
N ASN A 101 8.38 -4.38 22.97
CA ASN A 101 9.46 -4.73 23.87
C ASN A 101 10.73 -4.84 23.03
N ASN A 102 11.87 -4.41 23.58
CA ASN A 102 13.16 -4.53 22.91
C ASN A 102 13.73 -5.96 23.01
N GLU A 103 12.89 -6.97 23.19
CA GLU A 103 13.30 -8.36 23.31
C GLU A 103 13.35 -9.00 21.93
N LEU A 104 14.40 -9.78 21.67
CA LEU A 104 14.57 -10.46 20.38
C LEU A 104 13.57 -11.61 20.21
N LEU A 105 13.18 -12.29 21.29
CA LEU A 105 12.19 -13.36 21.35
C LEU A 105 11.67 -13.53 22.80
N PRO A 106 10.39 -13.53 23.06
CA PRO A 106 9.32 -13.19 22.12
C PRO A 106 9.25 -11.69 21.88
N PRO A 107 9.28 -11.25 20.62
CA PRO A 107 8.99 -9.86 20.32
C PRO A 107 7.52 -9.60 20.62
N GLN A 108 7.20 -8.52 21.32
CA GLN A 108 5.84 -7.97 21.36
C GLN A 108 5.86 -6.71 20.51
N VAL A 109 5.11 -6.74 19.43
CA VAL A 109 5.07 -5.64 18.48
C VAL A 109 3.63 -5.26 18.28
N GLU A 110 3.24 -4.12 18.86
CA GLU A 110 2.02 -3.42 18.50
C GLU A 110 2.44 -2.24 17.61
N ASP A 111 2.26 -2.38 16.32
CA ASP A 111 2.71 -1.37 15.37
C ASP A 111 1.72 -1.30 14.22
N VAL A 112 0.58 -0.70 14.48
CA VAL A 112 -0.52 -0.54 13.53
C VAL A 112 -1.06 0.87 13.59
N ALA A 113 -1.34 1.46 12.44
CA ALA A 113 -2.11 2.68 12.31
C ALA A 113 -3.31 2.46 11.39
N VAL A 114 -4.41 3.13 11.72
CA VAL A 114 -5.58 3.21 10.84
C VAL A 114 -6.01 4.65 10.69
N PHE A 115 -6.33 5.04 9.47
CA PHE A 115 -6.78 6.38 9.12
C PHE A 115 -7.97 6.30 8.16
N PRO A 116 -8.97 7.18 8.30
CA PRO A 116 -10.09 7.23 7.36
C PRO A 116 -9.58 7.59 5.96
N LEU A 117 -10.14 6.97 4.93
CA LEU A 117 -9.92 7.42 3.57
C LEU A 117 -10.84 8.61 3.25
N ALA A 118 -10.33 9.55 2.43
CA ALA A 118 -11.13 10.64 1.91
C ALA A 118 -12.28 10.08 1.04
N ALA A 119 -13.39 10.78 1.01
CA ALA A 119 -14.65 10.27 0.45
C ALA A 119 -14.62 10.01 -1.06
N ASP A 120 -13.68 10.61 -1.77
CA ASP A 120 -13.49 10.52 -3.22
C ASP A 120 -12.38 9.53 -3.63
N VAL A 121 -11.80 8.80 -2.68
CA VAL A 121 -10.80 7.76 -2.96
C VAL A 121 -11.48 6.57 -3.64
N ASP A 122 -10.97 6.19 -4.81
CA ASP A 122 -11.31 4.93 -5.45
C ASP A 122 -10.43 3.81 -4.86
N TYR A 123 -11.05 2.74 -4.37
CA TYR A 123 -10.34 1.63 -3.73
C TYR A 123 -11.00 0.28 -4.02
N ASP A 124 -10.19 -0.79 -3.93
CA ASP A 124 -10.63 -2.19 -4.01
C ASP A 124 -10.10 -2.97 -2.81
N THR A 125 -11.01 -3.63 -2.12
CA THR A 125 -10.72 -4.47 -0.94
C THR A 125 -10.61 -5.95 -1.29
N THR A 126 -10.72 -6.30 -2.57
CA THR A 126 -10.80 -7.70 -3.02
C THR A 126 -9.50 -8.23 -3.61
N THR A 127 -8.53 -7.34 -3.83
CA THR A 127 -7.23 -7.72 -4.41
C THR A 127 -6.06 -7.13 -3.63
N ILE A 128 -4.94 -7.84 -3.68
CA ILE A 128 -3.65 -7.39 -3.16
C ILE A 128 -2.68 -7.22 -4.32
N HIS A 129 -2.04 -6.05 -4.36
CA HIS A 129 -1.14 -5.67 -5.44
C HIS A 129 0.32 -5.79 -5.04
N SER A 130 1.17 -6.06 -6.01
CA SER A 130 2.61 -5.92 -5.88
C SER A 130 3.07 -4.60 -6.48
N TYR A 131 3.66 -3.74 -5.65
CA TYR A 131 4.14 -2.41 -6.08
C TYR A 131 5.32 -2.45 -7.05
N SER A 132 5.94 -3.60 -7.27
CA SER A 132 7.09 -3.74 -8.16
C SER A 132 6.86 -3.25 -9.60
N HIS A 133 5.60 -3.09 -10.01
CA HIS A 133 5.23 -2.46 -11.28
C HIS A 133 5.63 -0.99 -11.40
N HIS A 134 5.84 -0.30 -10.28
CA HIS A 134 6.15 1.13 -10.24
C HIS A 134 7.64 1.44 -10.17
N ARG A 135 8.53 0.43 -10.24
CA ARG A 135 9.99 0.65 -10.33
C ARG A 135 10.40 0.86 -11.79
N PRO A 136 10.64 2.11 -12.24
CA PRO A 136 10.77 2.40 -13.66
C PRO A 136 11.94 1.68 -14.33
N ILE A 137 13.04 1.40 -13.62
CA ILE A 137 14.22 0.79 -14.23
C ILE A 137 14.14 -0.73 -14.32
N LEU A 138 13.72 -1.40 -13.23
CA LEU A 138 13.66 -2.87 -13.22
C LEU A 138 12.45 -3.38 -14.00
N SER A 139 11.30 -2.71 -13.88
CA SER A 139 10.08 -3.06 -14.59
C SER A 139 10.26 -2.97 -16.11
N GLU A 140 10.93 -1.95 -16.62
CA GLU A 140 11.19 -1.83 -18.06
C GLU A 140 12.16 -2.90 -18.58
N LEU A 141 13.15 -3.32 -17.77
CA LEU A 141 14.11 -4.37 -18.16
C LEU A 141 13.47 -5.77 -18.23
N VAL A 142 12.41 -6.02 -17.44
CA VAL A 142 11.78 -7.35 -17.34
C VAL A 142 10.36 -7.37 -17.89
N LYS A 143 9.88 -6.24 -18.41
CA LYS A 143 8.56 -6.09 -19.02
C LYS A 143 8.35 -7.10 -20.15
N GLY A 144 7.22 -7.80 -20.09
CA GLY A 144 6.90 -8.87 -21.03
C GLY A 144 7.59 -10.21 -20.75
N ASN A 145 8.30 -10.32 -19.61
CA ASN A 145 8.72 -11.63 -19.11
C ASN A 145 7.52 -12.30 -18.42
N PRO A 146 7.00 -13.43 -18.94
CA PRO A 146 5.77 -14.03 -18.43
C PRO A 146 5.89 -14.50 -16.96
N PHE A 147 7.08 -14.84 -16.50
CA PHE A 147 7.30 -15.19 -15.08
C PHE A 147 7.24 -13.97 -14.18
N TYR A 148 7.80 -12.85 -14.61
CA TYR A 148 7.75 -11.61 -13.87
C TYR A 148 6.32 -11.04 -13.82
N ASP A 149 5.64 -11.04 -14.95
CA ASP A 149 4.26 -10.56 -15.04
C ASP A 149 3.32 -11.42 -14.19
N ALA A 150 3.47 -12.76 -14.21
CA ALA A 150 2.71 -13.67 -13.36
C ALA A 150 3.04 -13.48 -11.86
N TRP A 151 4.31 -13.25 -11.51
CA TRP A 151 4.73 -13.00 -10.13
C TRP A 151 4.13 -11.72 -9.57
N ASN A 152 4.04 -10.68 -10.38
CA ASN A 152 3.54 -9.37 -9.97
C ASN A 152 2.04 -9.16 -10.24
N SER A 153 1.35 -10.17 -10.78
CA SER A 153 -0.10 -10.09 -10.97
C SER A 153 -0.81 -9.89 -9.62
N PRO A 154 -1.93 -9.15 -9.60
CA PRO A 154 -2.77 -9.07 -8.41
C PRO A 154 -3.25 -10.45 -7.96
N TRP A 155 -3.38 -10.65 -6.65
CA TRP A 155 -3.98 -11.84 -6.08
C TRP A 155 -5.28 -11.49 -5.39
N GLU A 156 -6.26 -12.41 -5.42
CA GLU A 156 -7.51 -12.24 -4.66
C GLU A 156 -7.24 -12.25 -3.17
N LEU A 157 -7.83 -11.26 -2.47
CA LEU A 157 -7.90 -11.21 -0.99
C LEU A 157 -9.13 -11.97 -0.49
N GLY A 158 -8.93 -12.76 0.55
CA GLY A 158 -9.95 -13.27 1.44
C GLY A 158 -10.00 -12.45 2.72
N GLU A 159 -10.89 -12.83 3.63
CA GLU A 159 -10.95 -12.24 4.96
C GLU A 159 -9.59 -12.39 5.67
N PRO A 160 -9.18 -11.42 6.49
CA PRO A 160 -7.97 -11.56 7.30
C PRO A 160 -8.00 -12.84 8.15
N GLN A 161 -6.86 -13.48 8.27
CA GLN A 161 -6.72 -14.68 9.08
C GLN A 161 -6.08 -14.34 10.43
N ALA A 162 -6.69 -14.80 11.50
CA ALA A 162 -6.13 -14.65 12.85
C ALA A 162 -4.75 -15.34 12.96
N ILE A 163 -3.89 -14.76 13.76
CA ILE A 163 -2.59 -15.35 14.12
C ILE A 163 -2.84 -16.59 14.98
N THR A 164 -2.23 -17.71 14.62
CA THR A 164 -2.31 -18.97 15.34
C THR A 164 -0.95 -19.66 15.37
N PRO A 165 -0.63 -20.47 16.38
CA PRO A 165 0.70 -21.12 16.48
C PRO A 165 1.01 -22.07 15.32
N ASP A 166 0.02 -22.62 14.65
CA ASP A 166 0.18 -23.53 13.49
C ASP A 166 0.59 -22.82 12.20
N LEU A 167 0.68 -21.49 12.21
CA LEU A 167 1.28 -20.72 11.11
C LEU A 167 2.79 -20.93 11.00
N VAL A 168 3.48 -21.35 12.07
CA VAL A 168 4.93 -21.61 12.03
C VAL A 168 5.25 -22.69 11.00
N GLY A 169 6.22 -22.39 10.12
CA GLY A 169 6.62 -23.24 9.01
C GLY A 169 5.80 -23.04 7.71
N ARG A 170 4.72 -22.25 7.73
CA ARG A 170 3.97 -21.93 6.50
C ARG A 170 4.75 -20.95 5.63
N THR A 171 4.60 -21.14 4.32
CA THR A 171 5.07 -20.17 3.33
C THR A 171 4.17 -18.94 3.37
N VAL A 172 4.81 -17.78 3.41
CA VAL A 172 4.17 -16.46 3.37
C VAL A 172 4.75 -15.61 2.27
N CYS A 173 4.00 -14.61 1.85
CA CYS A 173 4.53 -13.52 1.04
C CYS A 173 4.18 -12.19 1.70
N GLN A 174 4.99 -11.18 1.39
CA GLN A 174 4.82 -9.80 1.81
C GLN A 174 4.81 -8.92 0.56
N GLU A 175 3.94 -7.93 0.53
CA GLU A 175 3.94 -6.89 -0.50
C GLU A 175 4.56 -5.63 0.10
N GLY A 176 5.64 -5.17 -0.50
CA GLY A 176 6.35 -3.97 -0.03
C GLY A 176 6.34 -2.86 -1.06
N GLY A 177 6.10 -1.64 -0.63
CA GLY A 177 6.12 -0.46 -1.48
C GLY A 177 7.48 -0.20 -2.15
N SER A 178 8.55 -0.69 -1.55
CA SER A 178 9.91 -0.57 -2.06
C SER A 178 10.42 -1.81 -2.78
N LEU A 179 10.26 -3.00 -2.20
CA LEU A 179 10.81 -4.22 -2.78
C LEU A 179 9.82 -4.98 -3.66
N GLY A 180 8.52 -4.68 -3.51
CA GLY A 180 7.46 -5.45 -4.15
C GLY A 180 7.22 -6.77 -3.44
N ARG A 181 6.72 -7.77 -4.16
CA ARG A 181 6.43 -9.09 -3.61
C ARG A 181 7.69 -9.85 -3.26
N THR A 182 7.79 -10.26 -2.00
CA THR A 182 8.82 -11.16 -1.50
C THR A 182 8.16 -12.28 -0.72
N CYS A 183 8.75 -13.47 -0.73
CA CYS A 183 8.18 -14.63 -0.03
C CYS A 183 9.23 -15.31 0.84
N GLY A 184 8.73 -16.03 1.85
CA GLY A 184 9.56 -16.70 2.82
C GLY A 184 8.76 -17.64 3.71
N VAL A 185 9.17 -17.77 4.97
CA VAL A 185 8.58 -18.72 5.91
C VAL A 185 8.40 -18.09 7.30
N ILE A 186 7.29 -18.40 7.97
CA ILE A 186 7.03 -18.01 9.35
C ILE A 186 7.91 -18.86 10.28
N VAL A 187 8.62 -18.20 11.18
CA VAL A 187 9.49 -18.84 12.20
C VAL A 187 8.97 -18.69 13.62
N TYR A 188 8.07 -17.72 13.84
CA TYR A 188 7.41 -17.49 15.12
C TYR A 188 6.01 -16.93 14.87
N SER A 189 5.05 -17.35 15.70
CA SER A 189 3.67 -16.89 15.65
C SER A 189 3.05 -17.01 17.04
N ASP A 190 2.56 -15.90 17.56
CA ASP A 190 2.00 -15.81 18.91
C ASP A 190 0.75 -14.93 18.91
N PRO A 191 -0.42 -15.54 19.13
CA PRO A 191 -1.68 -14.82 19.20
C PRO A 191 -1.79 -13.92 20.44
N GLU A 192 -1.08 -14.23 21.55
CA GLU A 192 -1.16 -13.42 22.77
C GLU A 192 -0.46 -12.07 22.61
N SER A 193 0.66 -12.05 21.89
CA SER A 193 1.37 -10.82 21.55
C SER A 193 0.97 -10.22 20.21
N SER A 194 0.01 -10.83 19.50
CA SER A 194 -0.43 -10.40 18.17
C SER A 194 0.74 -10.24 17.17
N THR A 195 1.76 -11.08 17.30
CA THR A 195 3.03 -10.94 16.56
C THR A 195 3.34 -12.17 15.73
N VAL A 196 3.75 -11.94 14.48
CA VAL A 196 4.37 -12.95 13.61
C VAL A 196 5.79 -12.53 13.27
N VAL A 197 6.73 -13.49 13.31
CA VAL A 197 8.07 -13.28 12.75
C VAL A 197 8.27 -14.21 11.57
N ALA A 198 8.75 -13.63 10.48
CA ALA A 198 9.01 -14.37 9.24
C ALA A 198 10.41 -14.08 8.70
N ILE A 199 10.98 -15.09 8.05
CA ILE A 199 12.18 -14.91 7.23
C ILE A 199 11.68 -14.55 5.83
N VAL A 200 11.64 -13.26 5.55
CA VAL A 200 11.19 -12.69 4.29
C VAL A 200 11.95 -11.39 4.01
N PRO A 201 12.51 -11.18 2.79
CA PRO A 201 13.25 -9.95 2.50
C PRO A 201 12.35 -8.72 2.57
N THR A 202 12.84 -7.68 3.26
CA THR A 202 12.21 -6.35 3.29
C THR A 202 13.27 -5.26 3.29
N ILE A 203 12.92 -4.05 2.86
CA ILE A 203 13.76 -2.87 2.92
C ILE A 203 12.94 -1.65 3.37
N GLN A 204 13.61 -0.54 3.62
CA GLN A 204 12.95 0.72 3.97
C GLN A 204 11.91 1.11 2.92
N GLY A 205 10.72 1.54 3.39
CA GLY A 205 9.55 1.83 2.56
C GLY A 205 8.58 0.65 2.40
N ASP A 206 8.98 -0.58 2.80
CA ASP A 206 8.07 -1.73 2.89
C ASP A 206 7.26 -1.74 4.18
N SER A 207 7.53 -0.84 5.13
CA SER A 207 6.82 -0.64 6.40
C SER A 207 5.31 -0.58 6.19
N GLY A 208 4.54 -1.34 6.97
CA GLY A 208 3.11 -1.50 6.79
C GLY A 208 2.72 -2.52 5.71
N GLY A 209 3.67 -3.06 4.95
CA GLY A 209 3.38 -4.06 3.91
C GLY A 209 2.69 -5.30 4.48
N PRO A 210 1.59 -5.78 3.82
CA PRO A 210 0.84 -6.92 4.29
C PRO A 210 1.65 -8.21 4.19
N LEU A 211 1.72 -8.96 5.29
CA LEU A 211 2.11 -10.36 5.30
C LEU A 211 0.87 -11.21 5.10
N HIS A 212 0.91 -12.14 4.15
CA HIS A 212 -0.27 -12.95 3.82
C HIS A 212 0.08 -14.40 3.53
N VAL A 213 -0.86 -15.28 3.80
CA VAL A 213 -0.81 -16.73 3.53
C VAL A 213 -1.80 -17.11 2.44
N ALA A 214 -1.54 -18.22 1.75
CA ALA A 214 -2.55 -18.83 0.88
C ALA A 214 -3.57 -19.62 1.72
N GLY A 215 -4.85 -19.32 1.52
CA GLY A 215 -5.95 -20.06 2.14
C GLY A 215 -6.36 -21.29 1.32
N PRO A 216 -7.20 -22.15 1.90
CA PRO A 216 -7.75 -23.31 1.22
C PRO A 216 -8.74 -22.94 0.11
N ASP A 217 -9.25 -21.71 0.13
CA ASP A 217 -10.13 -21.13 -0.90
C ASP A 217 -9.37 -20.59 -2.12
N GLY A 218 -8.03 -20.67 -2.10
CA GLY A 218 -7.16 -20.16 -3.15
C GLY A 218 -6.86 -18.66 -3.04
N LYS A 219 -7.44 -17.96 -2.06
CA LYS A 219 -7.22 -16.54 -1.82
C LYS A 219 -6.02 -16.29 -0.92
N ARG A 220 -5.65 -15.03 -0.79
CA ARG A 220 -4.62 -14.55 0.12
C ARG A 220 -5.26 -13.93 1.36
N HIS A 221 -4.83 -14.34 2.52
CA HIS A 221 -5.34 -13.88 3.80
C HIS A 221 -4.26 -13.09 4.52
N VAL A 222 -4.50 -11.82 4.77
CA VAL A 222 -3.58 -10.97 5.53
C VAL A 222 -3.53 -11.47 6.97
N ILE A 223 -2.31 -11.62 7.51
CA ILE A 223 -2.03 -12.04 8.88
C ILE A 223 -1.19 -11.03 9.65
N GLY A 224 -0.70 -9.97 9.01
CA GLY A 224 0.09 -8.95 9.70
C GLY A 224 0.52 -7.82 8.81
N ALA A 225 0.86 -6.69 9.43
CA ALA A 225 1.49 -5.51 8.85
C ALA A 225 2.98 -5.49 9.21
N LEU A 226 3.84 -5.22 8.27
CA LEU A 226 5.30 -5.14 8.52
C LEU A 226 5.61 -4.01 9.49
N SER A 227 6.14 -4.38 10.65
CA SER A 227 6.58 -3.45 11.68
C SER A 227 8.06 -3.11 11.55
N GLY A 228 8.91 -4.10 11.43
CA GLY A 228 10.35 -3.88 11.35
C GLY A 228 11.14 -5.18 11.38
N GLY A 229 12.46 -5.05 11.35
CA GLY A 229 13.36 -6.19 11.40
C GLY A 229 14.72 -5.83 11.94
N THR A 230 15.39 -6.83 12.49
CA THR A 230 16.76 -6.70 13.00
C THR A 230 17.80 -6.96 11.91
N ILE A 231 17.42 -7.66 10.87
CA ILE A 231 18.26 -8.01 9.73
C ILE A 231 17.32 -8.00 8.51
N LEU A 232 17.83 -7.68 7.34
CA LEU A 232 17.07 -7.62 6.07
C LEU A 232 16.15 -8.82 5.79
N LEU A 233 16.34 -9.94 6.48
CA LEU A 233 15.61 -11.19 6.24
C LEU A 233 14.67 -11.59 7.38
N VAL A 234 14.92 -11.18 8.64
CA VAL A 234 14.10 -11.57 9.79
C VAL A 234 13.28 -10.37 10.22
N ASN A 235 11.99 -10.44 9.97
CA ASN A 235 11.09 -9.32 10.14
C ASN A 235 9.91 -9.70 11.02
N SER A 236 9.43 -8.73 11.81
CA SER A 236 8.25 -8.81 12.66
C SER A 236 7.06 -8.12 12.01
N PHE A 237 5.91 -8.70 12.22
CA PHE A 237 4.63 -8.24 11.71
C PHE A 237 3.61 -8.18 12.83
N SER A 238 2.85 -7.09 12.87
CA SER A 238 1.81 -6.85 13.85
C SER A 238 0.44 -7.19 13.27
N ASP A 239 -0.42 -7.87 14.05
CA ASP A 239 -1.77 -8.24 13.62
C ASP A 239 -2.70 -7.01 13.66
N PRO A 240 -3.21 -6.54 12.54
CA PRO A 240 -4.15 -5.43 12.51
C PRO A 240 -5.59 -5.84 12.86
N SER A 241 -5.88 -7.13 13.05
CA SER A 241 -7.25 -7.61 13.29
C SER A 241 -7.78 -7.25 14.67
N HIS A 242 -6.91 -7.00 15.64
CA HIS A 242 -7.29 -6.60 17.01
C HIS A 242 -7.75 -5.14 17.13
N PHE A 243 -7.79 -4.41 16.03
CA PHE A 243 -8.25 -3.03 16.05
C PHE A 243 -9.77 -2.98 16.33
N PRO A 244 -10.24 -2.33 17.43
CA PRO A 244 -11.64 -2.37 17.84
C PRO A 244 -12.62 -1.69 16.87
N LEU A 245 -12.13 -1.02 15.84
CA LEU A 245 -12.93 -0.41 14.78
C LEU A 245 -13.60 -1.43 13.84
N PHE A 246 -13.01 -2.61 13.71
CA PHE A 246 -13.39 -3.61 12.71
C PHE A 246 -14.04 -4.86 13.33
N GLY A 247 -14.38 -4.81 14.61
CA GLY A 247 -14.96 -5.91 15.39
C GLY A 247 -16.46 -5.96 15.41
#